data_2307c1664db41037675f8f6e8960fc1b
#
_entry.id   2307c1664db41037675f8f6e8960fc1b
#
_cell.length_a   1.000
_cell.length_b   1.000
_cell.length_c   1.000
_cell.angle_alpha   90.00
_cell.angle_beta   90.00
_cell.angle_gamma   90.00
#
_symmetry.space_group_name_H-M   'P 1'
#
loop_
_entity.id
_entity.type
_entity.pdbx_description
1 polymer ?
#
loop_
_entity_poly.entity_id
_entity_poly.type
_entity_poly.pdbx_seq_one_letter_code
_entity_poly.pdbx_strand_id
1 'polypeptide(L)'
;MKKTILLSVFALGALTINAQTPVIESGGFWDNWSFGLQGGATMKMKGSGFFKSARPAFGLTIGKQWTPILGTDIQGMGYVNTTNSSTLIDASDVSLIARMNLMNLFGTYEGMPKAFEIETVTGLGWLHHYMNGTGDTNDLSARVGLNFNFNLGEEAAWTFGIKPAVVFNLTGDFPNKKMGFSRNHANMEILMGFTYHFADADGNRHFQLVTAMDPMDIDVMNQEINDLRALVAAKDVELVGLADELLLVQNQLNEARAKQAALNGDTINIIESVVAFRFNQSNVEGSQMPSIEHVATYLKNNPNVNVTINGYASPEGTEEYNLQLSQRRADTVKSILVDKYGIAASRINAIGHGVGNIFSEPAWNRVGICTIDEIN
;
A
#
# COMPACT_ATOMS: atom_id res chain seq x y z
N MET A 1 49.99 7.44 6.94
CA MET A 1 49.24 6.45 6.19
C MET A 1 48.52 5.48 7.14
N LYS A 2 47.42 5.86 7.80
CA LYS A 2 46.58 4.96 8.65
C LYS A 2 45.18 5.57 8.88
N LYS A 3 44.57 6.21 7.88
CA LYS A 3 43.26 6.87 8.03
C LYS A 3 42.19 6.45 7.00
N THR A 4 42.36 5.34 6.25
CA THR A 4 41.50 5.05 5.08
C THR A 4 40.84 3.66 5.11
N ILE A 5 40.71 3.00 6.27
CA ILE A 5 40.18 1.65 6.32
C ILE A 5 38.71 1.57 6.79
N LEU A 6 38.13 2.65 7.31
CA LEU A 6 36.79 2.59 7.92
C LEU A 6 35.63 2.98 6.98
N LEU A 7 35.89 3.38 5.71
CA LEU A 7 34.87 3.82 4.78
C LEU A 7 34.58 2.84 3.62
N SER A 8 35.30 1.72 3.55
CA SER A 8 35.21 0.80 2.41
C SER A 8 34.24 -0.37 2.58
N VAL A 9 33.56 -0.50 3.71
CA VAL A 9 32.62 -1.61 3.96
C VAL A 9 31.21 -1.33 3.42
N PHE A 10 30.88 -0.09 3.09
CA PHE A 10 29.55 0.27 2.58
C PHE A 10 29.42 0.27 1.04
N ALA A 11 30.47 -0.01 0.26
CA ALA A 11 30.46 0.18 -1.19
C ALA A 11 30.51 -1.12 -2.02
N LEU A 12 30.41 -2.31 -1.42
CA LEU A 12 30.57 -3.59 -2.16
C LEU A 12 29.24 -4.32 -2.45
N GLY A 13 28.11 -3.64 -2.49
CA GLY A 13 26.80 -4.23 -2.79
C GLY A 13 26.36 -4.16 -4.27
N ALA A 14 27.23 -3.78 -5.20
CA ALA A 14 26.84 -3.68 -6.62
C ALA A 14 27.76 -4.57 -7.48
N LEU A 15 27.60 -5.87 -7.40
CA LEU A 15 28.22 -6.79 -8.37
C LEU A 15 27.14 -7.68 -9.01
N THR A 16 26.89 -7.34 -10.25
CA THR A 16 26.43 -8.17 -11.41
C THR A 16 25.61 -9.41 -11.08
N ILE A 17 24.33 -9.30 -11.34
CA ILE A 17 23.41 -10.43 -11.33
C ILE A 17 23.02 -10.73 -12.77
N ASN A 18 23.57 -11.82 -13.31
CA ASN A 18 23.00 -12.52 -14.45
C ASN A 18 22.26 -13.74 -13.92
N ALA A 19 21.06 -13.96 -14.45
CA ALA A 19 20.09 -15.02 -14.24
C ALA A 19 19.10 -14.79 -13.08
N GLN A 20 17.84 -14.66 -13.46
CA GLN A 20 16.59 -14.84 -12.70
C GLN A 20 16.77 -14.81 -11.17
N THR A 21 17.07 -13.63 -10.64
CA THR A 21 17.06 -13.45 -9.21
C THR A 21 15.61 -13.37 -8.77
N PRO A 22 15.20 -14.22 -7.83
CA PRO A 22 13.89 -14.06 -7.23
C PRO A 22 13.77 -12.63 -6.67
N VAL A 23 12.74 -11.93 -7.09
CA VAL A 23 12.49 -10.56 -6.61
C VAL A 23 11.99 -10.68 -5.18
N ILE A 24 12.70 -10.03 -4.26
CA ILE A 24 12.26 -9.95 -2.88
C ILE A 24 11.11 -8.95 -2.83
N GLU A 25 9.99 -9.37 -2.30
CA GLU A 25 8.88 -8.46 -2.04
C GLU A 25 9.32 -7.40 -1.03
N SER A 26 9.17 -6.13 -1.38
CA SER A 26 9.53 -5.03 -0.48
C SER A 26 8.48 -4.93 0.62
N GLY A 27 8.85 -5.33 1.83
CA GLY A 27 8.00 -5.15 3.01
C GLY A 27 7.69 -3.68 3.32
N GLY A 28 6.54 -3.43 3.90
CA GLY A 28 6.15 -2.13 4.44
C GLY A 28 7.02 -1.70 5.63
N PHE A 29 6.82 -0.46 6.08
CA PHE A 29 7.56 0.05 7.26
C PHE A 29 7.31 -0.80 8.52
N TRP A 30 6.11 -1.35 8.70
CA TRP A 30 5.72 -2.10 9.88
C TRP A 30 6.07 -3.59 9.84
N ASP A 31 6.58 -4.11 8.70
CA ASP A 31 6.95 -5.50 8.54
C ASP A 31 8.36 -5.79 9.05
N ASN A 32 8.65 -7.07 9.32
CA ASN A 32 9.97 -7.56 9.71
C ASN A 32 10.56 -6.91 10.97
N TRP A 33 9.70 -6.55 11.92
CA TRP A 33 10.12 -6.12 13.24
C TRP A 33 10.38 -7.32 14.16
N SER A 34 11.27 -7.13 15.14
CA SER A 34 11.58 -8.16 16.12
C SER A 34 11.78 -7.55 17.50
N PHE A 35 11.56 -8.37 18.52
CA PHE A 35 11.84 -8.04 19.92
C PHE A 35 12.67 -9.15 20.54
N GLY A 36 13.76 -8.79 21.20
CA GLY A 36 14.68 -9.73 21.83
C GLY A 36 14.95 -9.42 23.28
N LEU A 37 15.11 -10.49 24.07
CA LEU A 37 15.62 -10.47 25.43
C LEU A 37 16.94 -11.23 25.47
N GLN A 38 17.92 -10.68 26.18
CA GLN A 38 19.25 -11.28 26.24
C GLN A 38 19.89 -11.10 27.63
N GLY A 39 20.74 -12.03 27.98
CA GLY A 39 21.51 -12.01 29.20
C GLY A 39 22.84 -12.71 29.01
N GLY A 40 23.80 -12.42 29.89
CA GLY A 40 25.13 -13.00 29.82
C GLY A 40 26.10 -12.31 30.71
N ALA A 41 27.34 -12.15 30.25
CA ALA A 41 28.41 -11.54 31.02
C ALA A 41 29.22 -10.55 30.18
N THR A 42 29.65 -9.48 30.86
CA THR A 42 30.65 -8.53 30.38
C THR A 42 31.94 -8.69 31.15
N MET A 43 33.11 -8.56 30.52
CA MET A 43 34.42 -8.77 31.09
C MET A 43 35.40 -7.71 30.59
N LYS A 44 36.24 -7.15 31.48
CA LYS A 44 37.27 -6.20 31.05
C LYS A 44 38.35 -6.91 30.23
N MET A 45 38.74 -6.34 29.09
CA MET A 45 39.78 -6.90 28.21
C MET A 45 41.19 -6.77 28.80
N LYS A 46 41.41 -5.94 29.83
CA LYS A 46 42.70 -5.72 30.48
C LYS A 46 42.61 -5.97 31.97
N GLY A 47 43.61 -6.66 32.54
CA GLY A 47 43.99 -6.58 33.94
C GLY A 47 43.63 -7.74 34.85
N SER A 48 42.80 -8.70 34.46
CA SER A 48 42.47 -9.88 35.27
C SER A 48 42.21 -11.11 34.40
N GLY A 49 42.36 -12.31 34.98
CA GLY A 49 42.01 -13.54 34.25
C GLY A 49 40.59 -13.47 33.74
N PHE A 50 40.39 -13.87 32.50
CA PHE A 50 39.20 -13.69 31.69
C PHE A 50 37.88 -13.93 32.47
N PHE A 51 37.75 -15.00 33.21
CA PHE A 51 36.54 -15.30 33.99
C PHE A 51 36.45 -14.62 35.37
N LYS A 52 37.57 -14.13 35.93
CA LYS A 52 37.55 -13.48 37.26
C LYS A 52 36.90 -12.09 37.24
N SER A 53 36.88 -11.43 36.08
CA SER A 53 36.26 -10.11 35.89
C SER A 53 34.86 -10.17 35.30
N ALA A 54 34.30 -11.35 35.08
CA ALA A 54 32.97 -11.51 34.54
C ALA A 54 31.91 -10.90 35.46
N ARG A 55 31.05 -10.08 34.91
CA ARG A 55 29.92 -9.45 35.60
C ARG A 55 28.65 -9.68 34.79
N PRO A 56 27.52 -9.88 35.44
CA PRO A 56 26.26 -10.06 34.73
C PRO A 56 25.91 -8.84 33.87
N ALA A 57 25.38 -9.13 32.70
CA ALA A 57 24.79 -8.15 31.79
C ALA A 57 23.47 -8.69 31.25
N PHE A 58 22.49 -7.81 31.11
CA PHE A 58 21.19 -8.16 30.53
C PHE A 58 20.68 -7.00 29.70
N GLY A 59 19.80 -7.30 28.77
CA GLY A 59 19.28 -6.27 27.89
C GLY A 59 18.10 -6.71 27.04
N LEU A 60 17.55 -5.74 26.36
CA LEU A 60 16.46 -5.89 25.41
C LEU A 60 16.86 -5.25 24.08
N THR A 61 16.23 -5.74 23.02
CA THR A 61 16.51 -5.29 21.67
C THR A 61 15.19 -5.14 20.91
N ILE A 62 15.03 -4.04 20.19
CA ILE A 62 13.98 -3.87 19.18
C ILE A 62 14.71 -3.78 17.85
N GLY A 63 14.40 -4.71 16.94
CA GLY A 63 15.05 -4.83 15.65
C GLY A 63 14.13 -4.63 14.48
N LYS A 64 14.66 -4.13 13.40
CA LYS A 64 14.03 -4.04 12.08
C LYS A 64 14.95 -4.66 11.05
N GLN A 65 14.44 -5.61 10.28
CA GLN A 65 15.13 -6.13 9.11
C GLN A 65 14.68 -5.33 7.88
N TRP A 66 15.64 -4.73 7.16
CA TRP A 66 15.39 -3.90 5.98
C TRP A 66 15.50 -4.68 4.68
N THR A 67 16.38 -5.64 4.66
CA THR A 67 16.60 -6.59 3.56
C THR A 67 17.00 -7.94 4.16
N PRO A 68 17.00 -9.04 3.45
CA PRO A 68 17.51 -10.32 3.96
C PRO A 68 18.97 -10.25 4.46
N ILE A 69 19.72 -9.24 4.04
CA ILE A 69 21.13 -9.05 4.39
C ILE A 69 21.30 -8.04 5.52
N LEU A 70 20.54 -6.93 5.51
CA LEU A 70 20.76 -5.78 6.40
C LEU A 70 19.61 -5.58 7.37
N GLY A 71 19.93 -5.39 8.64
CA GLY A 71 19.02 -5.02 9.70
C GLY A 71 19.61 -3.96 10.62
N THR A 72 18.76 -3.35 11.43
CA THR A 72 19.15 -2.40 12.48
C THR A 72 18.41 -2.71 13.76
N ASP A 73 19.10 -2.52 14.91
CA ASP A 73 18.51 -2.72 16.23
C ASP A 73 18.75 -1.48 17.10
N ILE A 74 17.77 -1.20 17.95
CA ILE A 74 17.97 -0.38 19.15
C ILE A 74 18.10 -1.36 20.31
N GLN A 75 19.24 -1.30 21.01
CA GLN A 75 19.56 -2.19 22.13
C GLN A 75 19.74 -1.40 23.41
N GLY A 76 19.05 -1.80 24.47
CA GLY A 76 19.27 -1.30 25.82
C GLY A 76 19.92 -2.38 26.66
N MET A 77 21.04 -2.06 27.36
CA MET A 77 21.81 -2.96 28.23
C MET A 77 21.89 -2.42 29.63
N GLY A 78 21.84 -3.32 30.61
CA GLY A 78 22.13 -3.06 32.01
C GLY A 78 23.32 -3.93 32.48
N TYR A 79 24.23 -3.34 33.22
CA TYR A 79 25.43 -4.00 33.73
C TYR A 79 25.42 -4.00 35.24
N VAL A 80 25.83 -5.12 35.82
CA VAL A 80 25.83 -5.34 37.28
C VAL A 80 27.26 -5.40 37.82
N ASN A 81 27.56 -4.65 38.87
CA ASN A 81 28.84 -4.61 39.54
C ASN A 81 30.05 -4.35 38.62
N THR A 82 29.91 -3.49 37.63
CA THR A 82 31.00 -3.11 36.71
C THR A 82 31.78 -1.90 37.19
N THR A 83 31.20 -1.13 38.12
CA THR A 83 31.79 0.04 38.76
C THR A 83 31.83 -0.15 40.28
N ASN A 84 32.25 0.88 41.03
CA ASN A 84 32.18 0.91 42.49
C ASN A 84 30.86 1.48 43.03
N SER A 85 29.83 1.49 42.22
CA SER A 85 28.48 1.92 42.60
C SER A 85 27.88 0.98 43.65
N SER A 86 27.05 1.52 44.55
CA SER A 86 26.25 0.73 45.50
C SER A 86 24.91 0.27 44.95
N THR A 87 24.60 0.63 43.70
CA THR A 87 23.36 0.21 43.02
C THR A 87 23.54 -1.15 42.33
N LEU A 88 22.46 -1.91 42.19
CA LEU A 88 22.48 -3.21 41.51
C LEU A 88 22.88 -3.07 40.03
N ILE A 89 22.28 -2.10 39.34
CA ILE A 89 22.66 -1.72 37.98
C ILE A 89 23.54 -0.49 38.09
N ASP A 90 24.80 -0.63 37.75
CA ASP A 90 25.80 0.42 37.91
C ASP A 90 26.30 1.00 36.58
N ALA A 91 25.85 0.46 35.46
CA ALA A 91 25.99 1.07 34.14
C ALA A 91 24.85 0.64 33.23
N SER A 92 24.50 1.49 32.26
CA SER A 92 23.56 1.21 31.19
C SER A 92 24.11 1.71 29.86
N ASP A 93 23.78 1.02 28.79
CA ASP A 93 24.14 1.39 27.40
C ASP A 93 22.91 1.35 26.53
N VAL A 94 22.69 2.40 25.75
CA VAL A 94 21.67 2.43 24.71
C VAL A 94 22.36 2.61 23.37
N SER A 95 22.27 1.59 22.53
CA SER A 95 23.03 1.50 21.28
C SER A 95 22.12 1.35 20.06
N LEU A 96 22.49 2.04 18.97
CA LEU A 96 22.01 1.75 17.63
C LEU A 96 22.99 0.79 16.95
N ILE A 97 22.50 -0.35 16.52
CA ILE A 97 23.29 -1.45 15.96
C ILE A 97 22.89 -1.70 14.53
N ALA A 98 23.85 -1.81 13.63
CA ALA A 98 23.69 -2.33 12.29
C ALA A 98 24.07 -3.82 12.30
N ARG A 99 23.22 -4.66 11.69
CA ARG A 99 23.43 -6.10 11.50
C ARG A 99 23.58 -6.41 10.01
N MET A 100 24.47 -7.34 9.69
CA MET A 100 24.65 -7.83 8.33
C MET A 100 24.76 -9.34 8.35
N ASN A 101 23.80 -10.01 7.70
CA ASN A 101 23.76 -11.46 7.60
C ASN A 101 24.78 -11.95 6.55
N LEU A 102 25.83 -12.64 7.03
CA LEU A 102 26.91 -13.13 6.17
C LEU A 102 26.47 -14.31 5.32
N MET A 103 25.54 -15.14 5.81
CA MET A 103 25.05 -16.29 5.08
C MET A 103 24.24 -15.88 3.83
N ASN A 104 23.51 -14.78 3.93
CA ASN A 104 22.75 -14.21 2.82
C ASN A 104 23.60 -13.28 1.95
N LEU A 105 24.66 -12.68 2.49
CA LEU A 105 25.61 -11.86 1.74
C LEU A 105 26.45 -12.69 0.77
N PHE A 106 26.94 -13.86 1.21
CA PHE A 106 27.81 -14.74 0.42
C PHE A 106 27.07 -15.94 -0.18
N GLY A 107 25.79 -16.12 0.16
CA GLY A 107 24.93 -17.17 -0.36
C GLY A 107 23.66 -16.60 -0.98
N THR A 108 22.65 -17.46 -1.11
CA THR A 108 21.34 -17.07 -1.64
C THR A 108 20.31 -17.11 -0.51
N TYR A 109 19.44 -16.11 -0.46
CA TYR A 109 18.25 -16.12 0.36
C TYR A 109 17.13 -16.89 -0.36
N GLU A 110 16.51 -17.85 0.30
CA GLU A 110 15.56 -18.79 -0.29
C GLU A 110 14.09 -18.52 0.18
N GLY A 111 13.80 -17.31 0.65
CA GLY A 111 12.46 -16.92 1.13
C GLY A 111 12.24 -17.20 2.62
N MET A 112 13.15 -17.93 3.25
CA MET A 112 13.11 -18.23 4.69
C MET A 112 14.51 -18.11 5.29
N PRO A 113 14.64 -17.70 6.57
CA PRO A 113 15.92 -17.75 7.28
C PRO A 113 16.42 -19.19 7.37
N LYS A 114 17.72 -19.36 7.22
CA LYS A 114 18.36 -20.68 7.40
C LYS A 114 18.30 -21.09 8.87
N ALA A 115 18.27 -22.38 9.16
CA ALA A 115 18.26 -22.90 10.52
C ALA A 115 19.40 -22.33 11.41
N PHE A 116 20.55 -22.05 10.77
CA PHE A 116 21.70 -21.39 11.40
C PHE A 116 22.19 -20.24 10.52
N GLU A 117 22.40 -19.08 11.12
CA GLU A 117 22.90 -17.88 10.44
C GLU A 117 23.96 -17.17 11.27
N ILE A 118 24.90 -16.53 10.59
CA ILE A 118 25.94 -15.71 11.19
C ILE A 118 25.74 -14.27 10.71
N GLU A 119 25.66 -13.35 11.68
CA GLU A 119 25.60 -11.91 11.40
C GLU A 119 26.83 -11.21 11.98
N THR A 120 27.34 -10.20 11.27
CA THR A 120 28.20 -9.20 11.88
C THR A 120 27.34 -8.11 12.50
N VAL A 121 27.80 -7.58 13.63
CA VAL A 121 27.15 -6.46 14.31
C VAL A 121 28.15 -5.35 14.54
N THR A 122 27.74 -4.12 14.25
CA THR A 122 28.48 -2.90 14.56
C THR A 122 27.50 -1.86 15.10
N GLY A 123 27.88 -1.13 16.13
CA GLY A 123 26.98 -0.16 16.73
C GLY A 123 27.71 0.97 17.44
N LEU A 124 26.96 2.05 17.64
CA LEU A 124 27.36 3.17 18.50
C LEU A 124 26.28 3.35 19.55
N GLY A 125 26.71 3.70 20.76
CA GLY A 125 25.82 3.81 21.91
C GLY A 125 26.21 4.91 22.87
N TRP A 126 25.27 5.18 23.75
CA TRP A 126 25.43 6.04 24.90
C TRP A 126 25.57 5.16 26.16
N LEU A 127 26.76 5.18 26.75
CA LEU A 127 27.11 4.42 27.95
C LEU A 127 27.06 5.36 29.16
N HIS A 128 26.15 5.08 30.07
CA HIS A 128 26.00 5.83 31.32
C HIS A 128 26.47 5.01 32.51
N HIS A 129 27.36 5.59 33.33
CA HIS A 129 27.85 4.99 34.56
C HIS A 129 27.24 5.70 35.76
N TYR A 130 26.55 4.94 36.62
CA TYR A 130 26.01 5.43 37.89
C TYR A 130 27.10 5.39 38.96
N MET A 131 27.64 6.55 39.29
CA MET A 131 28.77 6.70 40.23
C MET A 131 28.29 7.37 41.50
N ASN A 132 27.70 6.58 42.43
CA ASN A 132 27.18 7.10 43.69
C ASN A 132 28.27 7.83 44.49
N GLY A 133 28.10 9.12 44.68
CA GLY A 133 28.97 9.99 45.50
C GLY A 133 30.10 10.72 44.77
N THR A 134 30.40 10.40 43.51
CA THR A 134 31.44 11.09 42.70
C THR A 134 30.90 11.75 41.43
N GLY A 135 29.58 11.69 41.23
CA GLY A 135 28.91 12.17 40.00
C GLY A 135 28.91 11.12 38.88
N ASP A 136 27.80 11.04 38.21
CA ASP A 136 27.59 10.11 37.06
C ASP A 136 28.43 10.54 35.86
N THR A 137 28.86 9.58 35.06
CA THR A 137 29.59 9.84 33.82
C THR A 137 28.84 9.30 32.59
N ASN A 138 29.01 10.04 31.49
CA ASN A 138 28.43 9.69 30.20
C ASN A 138 29.53 9.52 29.17
N ASP A 139 29.51 8.41 28.52
CA ASP A 139 30.51 8.01 27.55
C ASP A 139 29.84 7.62 26.21
N LEU A 140 30.61 7.72 25.13
CA LEU A 140 30.25 7.15 23.87
C LEU A 140 30.80 5.73 23.79
N SER A 141 29.93 4.76 23.50
CA SER A 141 30.31 3.37 23.28
C SER A 141 30.36 3.03 21.79
N ALA A 142 31.20 2.06 21.43
CA ALA A 142 31.17 1.40 20.13
C ALA A 142 31.22 -0.11 20.31
N ARG A 143 30.34 -0.81 19.63
CA ARG A 143 30.21 -2.27 19.68
C ARG A 143 30.61 -2.88 18.33
N VAL A 144 31.38 -3.98 18.37
CA VAL A 144 31.71 -4.81 17.22
C VAL A 144 31.63 -6.27 17.65
N GLY A 145 30.92 -7.11 16.90
CA GLY A 145 30.72 -8.50 17.28
C GLY A 145 30.12 -9.36 16.19
N LEU A 146 29.75 -10.56 16.58
CA LEU A 146 29.05 -11.53 15.77
C LEU A 146 27.79 -12.00 16.50
N ASN A 147 26.75 -12.33 15.75
CA ASN A 147 25.61 -13.09 16.25
C ASN A 147 25.64 -14.46 15.57
N PHE A 148 25.58 -15.51 16.35
CA PHE A 148 25.34 -16.86 15.92
C PHE A 148 23.88 -17.18 16.21
N ASN A 149 23.04 -17.15 15.19
CA ASN A 149 21.60 -17.25 15.29
C ASN A 149 21.14 -18.65 14.92
N PHE A 150 20.31 -19.23 15.77
CA PHE A 150 19.63 -20.52 15.56
C PHE A 150 18.14 -20.22 15.45
N ASN A 151 17.62 -20.33 14.25
CA ASN A 151 16.22 -20.05 13.94
C ASN A 151 15.37 -21.28 14.29
N LEU A 152 14.28 -21.06 15.01
CA LEU A 152 13.48 -22.10 15.65
C LEU A 152 12.05 -22.10 15.09
N GLY A 153 11.53 -23.32 14.83
CA GLY A 153 10.19 -23.52 14.30
C GLY A 153 10.13 -23.43 12.77
N GLU A 154 9.05 -23.91 12.19
CA GLU A 154 8.86 -23.96 10.73
C GLU A 154 8.85 -22.55 10.08
N GLU A 155 8.27 -21.58 10.79
CA GLU A 155 8.21 -20.18 10.34
C GLU A 155 9.36 -19.32 10.86
N ALA A 156 10.37 -19.91 11.53
CA ALA A 156 11.47 -19.18 12.18
C ALA A 156 10.99 -17.98 13.02
N ALA A 157 9.84 -18.14 13.72
CA ALA A 157 9.25 -17.08 14.56
C ALA A 157 10.15 -16.70 15.75
N TRP A 158 11.01 -17.61 16.18
CA TRP A 158 11.94 -17.42 17.27
C TRP A 158 13.36 -17.66 16.80
N THR A 159 14.28 -16.84 17.29
CA THR A 159 15.72 -17.03 17.11
C THR A 159 16.38 -17.12 18.47
N PHE A 160 17.14 -18.19 18.74
CA PHE A 160 18.10 -18.25 19.82
C PHE A 160 19.45 -17.75 19.32
N GLY A 161 20.04 -16.76 19.99
CA GLY A 161 21.29 -16.14 19.58
C GLY A 161 22.40 -16.28 20.63
N ILE A 162 23.63 -16.59 20.18
CA ILE A 162 24.85 -16.44 20.96
C ILE A 162 25.63 -15.26 20.37
N LYS A 163 25.89 -14.23 21.17
CA LYS A 163 26.28 -12.90 20.69
C LYS A 163 27.58 -12.43 21.36
N PRO A 164 28.76 -12.94 20.94
CA PRO A 164 30.04 -12.40 21.38
C PRO A 164 30.31 -11.03 20.75
N ALA A 165 30.72 -10.06 21.54
CA ALA A 165 31.04 -8.72 21.08
C ALA A 165 32.16 -8.08 21.90
N VAL A 166 32.81 -7.08 21.32
CA VAL A 166 33.71 -6.17 22.05
C VAL A 166 33.05 -4.80 22.08
N VAL A 167 32.90 -4.25 23.28
CA VAL A 167 32.34 -2.93 23.49
C VAL A 167 33.46 -2.00 23.96
N PHE A 168 33.73 -0.97 23.18
CA PHE A 168 34.74 0.05 23.46
C PHE A 168 34.05 1.25 24.10
N ASN A 169 34.56 1.73 25.22
CA ASN A 169 34.28 3.07 25.70
C ASN A 169 35.23 4.03 24.95
N LEU A 170 34.69 4.84 24.05
CA LEU A 170 35.46 5.73 23.18
C LEU A 170 35.93 6.99 23.88
N THR A 171 35.27 7.40 24.96
CA THR A 171 35.48 8.65 25.67
C THR A 171 36.08 8.45 27.07
N GLY A 172 36.33 7.22 27.48
CA GLY A 172 36.82 6.87 28.83
C GLY A 172 38.12 7.53 29.30
N ASP A 173 38.86 8.18 28.42
CA ASP A 173 40.05 8.98 28.70
C ASP A 173 39.81 10.50 28.57
N PHE A 174 38.59 10.94 28.29
CA PHE A 174 38.26 12.36 28.14
C PHE A 174 38.26 13.07 29.50
N PRO A 175 38.72 14.34 29.64
CA PRO A 175 39.09 15.27 28.56
C PRO A 175 40.58 15.21 28.15
N ASN A 176 41.39 14.38 28.80
CA ASN A 176 42.86 14.43 28.67
C ASN A 176 43.40 13.69 27.42
N LYS A 177 42.59 12.87 26.76
CA LYS A 177 42.98 12.10 25.58
C LYS A 177 41.94 12.18 24.48
N LYS A 178 42.40 11.92 23.24
CA LYS A 178 41.54 11.87 22.08
C LYS A 178 40.61 10.64 22.16
N MET A 179 39.35 10.83 21.75
CA MET A 179 38.40 9.76 21.51
C MET A 179 39.03 8.66 20.64
N GLY A 180 38.88 7.41 21.01
CA GLY A 180 39.43 6.31 20.19
C GLY A 180 39.22 4.91 20.76
N PHE A 181 39.58 3.92 19.97
CA PHE A 181 39.49 2.51 20.29
C PHE A 181 40.73 2.11 21.17
N SER A 182 40.49 1.86 22.43
CA SER A 182 41.53 1.46 23.40
C SER A 182 41.16 0.16 24.07
N ARG A 183 42.07 -0.83 24.04
CA ARG A 183 41.90 -2.07 24.82
C ARG A 183 41.76 -1.84 26.32
N ASN A 184 42.27 -0.72 26.83
CA ASN A 184 42.22 -0.39 28.24
C ASN A 184 40.80 -0.03 28.71
N HIS A 185 39.96 0.43 27.74
CA HIS A 185 38.58 0.85 27.92
C HIS A 185 37.64 -0.02 27.11
N ALA A 186 38.00 -1.28 26.88
CA ALA A 186 37.20 -2.25 26.17
C ALA A 186 36.73 -3.37 27.07
N ASN A 187 35.51 -3.79 26.89
CA ASN A 187 34.90 -4.95 27.51
C ASN A 187 34.59 -6.00 26.45
N MET A 188 34.82 -7.25 26.76
CA MET A 188 34.31 -8.37 26.00
C MET A 188 32.94 -8.77 26.56
N GLU A 189 31.98 -8.98 25.74
CA GLU A 189 30.66 -9.46 26.12
C GLU A 189 30.37 -10.79 25.45
N ILE A 190 29.69 -11.67 26.17
CA ILE A 190 29.09 -12.88 25.64
C ILE A 190 27.67 -12.90 26.16
N LEU A 191 26.72 -12.66 25.23
CA LEU A 191 25.29 -12.66 25.52
C LEU A 191 24.63 -13.85 24.85
N MET A 192 23.54 -14.33 25.45
CA MET A 192 22.64 -15.32 24.89
C MET A 192 21.21 -14.77 25.03
N GLY A 193 20.35 -15.05 24.08
CA GLY A 193 19.00 -14.55 24.15
C GLY A 193 18.06 -15.12 23.11
N PHE A 194 16.80 -14.80 23.31
CA PHE A 194 15.73 -15.14 22.38
C PHE A 194 15.20 -13.88 21.73
N THR A 195 14.96 -13.96 20.44
CA THR A 195 14.35 -12.91 19.63
C THR A 195 13.08 -13.46 19.02
N TYR A 196 11.97 -12.72 19.15
CA TYR A 196 10.70 -13.01 18.50
C TYR A 196 10.55 -12.11 17.27
N HIS A 197 10.17 -12.69 16.14
CA HIS A 197 9.88 -11.98 14.89
C HIS A 197 8.38 -11.82 14.75
N PHE A 198 7.93 -10.57 14.67
CA PHE A 198 6.51 -10.26 14.50
C PHE A 198 6.05 -10.62 13.09
N ALA A 199 4.83 -11.15 12.98
CA ALA A 199 4.19 -11.33 11.69
C ALA A 199 3.70 -9.98 11.15
N ASP A 200 3.72 -9.82 9.83
CA ASP A 200 3.07 -8.73 9.11
C ASP A 200 1.54 -8.95 9.02
N ALA A 201 0.85 -8.09 8.27
CA ALA A 201 -0.60 -8.17 8.10
C ALA A 201 -1.06 -9.45 7.36
N ASP A 202 -0.19 -10.04 6.54
CA ASP A 202 -0.44 -11.25 5.76
C ASP A 202 0.02 -12.53 6.49
N GLY A 203 0.54 -12.38 7.71
CA GLY A 203 1.01 -13.47 8.56
C GLY A 203 2.47 -13.86 8.31
N ASN A 204 3.18 -13.20 7.40
CA ASN A 204 4.60 -13.46 7.13
C ASN A 204 5.49 -12.83 8.18
N ARG A 205 6.60 -13.50 8.51
CA ARG A 205 7.59 -13.01 9.50
C ARG A 205 8.90 -12.61 8.87
N HIS A 206 9.09 -12.98 7.61
CA HIS A 206 10.33 -12.80 6.86
C HIS A 206 9.99 -12.41 5.43
N PHE A 207 11.00 -11.90 4.70
CA PHE A 207 10.85 -11.52 3.31
C PHE A 207 10.38 -12.70 2.45
N GLN A 208 9.37 -12.46 1.63
CA GLN A 208 8.89 -13.43 0.65
C GLN A 208 9.66 -13.28 -0.66
N LEU A 209 9.85 -14.40 -1.36
CA LEU A 209 10.35 -14.39 -2.72
C LEU A 209 9.15 -14.36 -3.67
N VAL A 210 9.05 -13.30 -4.44
CA VAL A 210 8.14 -13.28 -5.58
C VAL A 210 8.88 -13.96 -6.72
N THR A 211 8.34 -15.10 -7.18
CA THR A 211 8.82 -15.72 -8.41
C THR A 211 8.51 -14.71 -9.52
N ALA A 212 9.55 -14.15 -10.14
CA ALA A 212 9.35 -13.37 -11.34
C ALA A 212 8.57 -14.26 -12.31
N MET A 213 7.40 -13.83 -12.77
CA MET A 213 6.65 -14.54 -13.80
C MET A 213 7.58 -14.81 -14.96
N ASP A 214 7.54 -16.03 -15.49
CA ASP A 214 8.29 -16.36 -16.69
C ASP A 214 7.93 -15.32 -17.76
N PRO A 215 8.91 -14.72 -18.47
CA PRO A 215 8.61 -13.83 -19.59
C PRO A 215 7.61 -14.43 -20.57
N MET A 216 7.60 -15.75 -20.73
CA MET A 216 6.66 -16.50 -21.55
C MET A 216 5.23 -16.43 -20.98
N ASP A 217 5.06 -16.48 -19.65
CA ASP A 217 3.74 -16.31 -19.00
C ASP A 217 3.23 -14.86 -19.13
N ILE A 218 4.13 -13.88 -19.05
CA ILE A 218 3.82 -12.47 -19.27
C ILE A 218 3.35 -12.25 -20.72
N ASP A 219 4.00 -12.85 -21.69
CA ASP A 219 3.62 -12.75 -23.09
C ASP A 219 2.24 -13.40 -23.36
N VAL A 220 1.98 -14.56 -22.77
CA VAL A 220 0.67 -15.24 -22.86
C VAL A 220 -0.43 -14.37 -22.23
N MET A 221 -0.18 -13.81 -21.03
CA MET A 221 -1.14 -12.91 -20.40
C MET A 221 -1.38 -11.61 -21.19
N ASN A 222 -0.32 -11.04 -21.79
CA ASN A 222 -0.43 -9.88 -22.66
C ASN A 222 -1.23 -10.19 -23.93
N GLN A 223 -1.07 -11.38 -24.47
CA GLN A 223 -1.84 -11.84 -25.62
C GLN A 223 -3.31 -11.99 -25.25
N GLU A 224 -3.63 -12.63 -24.13
CA GLU A 224 -5.00 -12.75 -23.63
C GLU A 224 -5.65 -11.37 -23.35
N ILE A 225 -4.90 -10.43 -22.77
CA ILE A 225 -5.36 -9.05 -22.58
C ILE A 225 -5.68 -8.37 -23.91
N ASN A 226 -4.85 -8.58 -24.93
CA ASN A 226 -5.08 -7.99 -26.26
C ASN A 226 -6.27 -8.64 -26.97
N ASP A 227 -6.46 -9.94 -26.84
CA ASP A 227 -7.61 -10.67 -27.37
C ASP A 227 -8.91 -10.23 -26.69
N LEU A 228 -8.90 -10.06 -25.37
CA LEU A 228 -10.04 -9.52 -24.61
C LEU A 228 -10.36 -8.08 -25.02
N ARG A 229 -9.35 -7.23 -25.25
CA ARG A 229 -9.55 -5.86 -25.73
C ARG A 229 -10.15 -5.84 -27.14
N ALA A 230 -9.70 -6.73 -28.03
CA ALA A 230 -10.27 -6.88 -29.37
C ALA A 230 -11.73 -7.35 -29.30
N LEU A 231 -12.04 -8.29 -28.40
CA LEU A 231 -13.41 -8.76 -28.20
C LEU A 231 -14.31 -7.65 -27.65
N VAL A 232 -13.84 -6.85 -26.69
CA VAL A 232 -14.58 -5.69 -26.18
C VAL A 232 -14.85 -4.68 -27.28
N ALA A 233 -13.84 -4.36 -28.10
CA ALA A 233 -14.02 -3.45 -29.22
C ALA A 233 -15.04 -3.97 -30.26
N ALA A 234 -15.02 -5.27 -30.57
CA ALA A 234 -16.00 -5.90 -31.45
C ALA A 234 -17.41 -5.85 -30.86
N LYS A 235 -17.57 -6.06 -29.55
CA LYS A 235 -18.85 -5.95 -28.86
C LYS A 235 -19.36 -4.52 -28.78
N ASP A 236 -18.49 -3.54 -28.68
CA ASP A 236 -18.87 -2.13 -28.72
C ASP A 236 -19.44 -1.76 -30.10
N VAL A 237 -18.84 -2.27 -31.17
CA VAL A 237 -19.39 -2.07 -32.57
C VAL A 237 -20.73 -2.75 -32.71
N GLU A 238 -20.90 -3.98 -32.21
CA GLU A 238 -22.18 -4.69 -32.25
C GLU A 238 -23.26 -3.94 -31.47
N LEU A 239 -22.93 -3.40 -30.29
CA LEU A 239 -23.84 -2.59 -29.48
C LEU A 239 -24.27 -1.31 -30.18
N VAL A 240 -23.37 -0.64 -30.91
CA VAL A 240 -23.71 0.54 -31.71
C VAL A 240 -24.69 0.16 -32.84
N GLY A 241 -24.43 -0.95 -33.54
CA GLY A 241 -25.33 -1.44 -34.57
C GLY A 241 -26.72 -1.78 -34.05
N LEU A 242 -26.81 -2.46 -32.90
CA LEU A 242 -28.10 -2.77 -32.26
C LEU A 242 -28.83 -1.50 -31.78
N ALA A 243 -28.10 -0.50 -31.31
CA ALA A 243 -28.69 0.79 -30.92
C ALA A 243 -29.29 1.52 -32.09
N ASP A 244 -28.61 1.50 -33.24
CA ASP A 244 -29.12 2.09 -34.49
C ASP A 244 -30.38 1.36 -35.03
N GLU A 245 -30.38 0.02 -34.95
CA GLU A 245 -31.52 -0.80 -35.31
C GLU A 245 -32.73 -0.54 -34.40
N LEU A 246 -32.48 -0.44 -33.08
CA LEU A 246 -33.51 -0.13 -32.09
C LEU A 246 -34.11 1.27 -32.34
N LEU A 247 -33.29 2.26 -32.69
CA LEU A 247 -33.74 3.60 -33.04
C LEU A 247 -34.62 3.58 -34.29
N LEU A 248 -34.24 2.79 -35.31
CA LEU A 248 -35.02 2.65 -36.53
C LEU A 248 -36.38 2.03 -36.24
N VAL A 249 -36.43 0.95 -35.46
CA VAL A 249 -37.70 0.27 -35.09
C VAL A 249 -38.56 1.19 -34.22
N GLN A 250 -37.97 1.97 -33.33
CA GLN A 250 -38.69 2.93 -32.49
C GLN A 250 -39.33 4.05 -33.32
N ASN A 251 -38.62 4.55 -34.34
CA ASN A 251 -39.16 5.52 -35.29
C ASN A 251 -40.32 4.95 -36.12
N GLN A 252 -40.17 3.72 -36.63
CA GLN A 252 -41.25 3.02 -37.33
C GLN A 252 -42.49 2.81 -36.46
N LEU A 253 -42.30 2.45 -35.17
CA LEU A 253 -43.38 2.30 -34.21
C LEU A 253 -44.10 3.63 -33.95
N ASN A 254 -43.36 4.71 -33.83
CA ASN A 254 -43.94 6.06 -33.63
C ASN A 254 -44.71 6.51 -34.86
N GLU A 255 -44.21 6.25 -36.09
CA GLU A 255 -44.95 6.52 -37.31
C GLU A 255 -46.23 5.67 -37.43
N ALA A 256 -46.16 4.40 -37.04
CA ALA A 256 -47.35 3.52 -37.04
C ALA A 256 -48.39 3.98 -36.04
N ARG A 257 -47.97 4.39 -34.83
CA ARG A 257 -48.87 4.96 -33.80
C ARG A 257 -49.49 6.28 -34.26
N ALA A 258 -48.73 7.16 -34.88
CA ALA A 258 -49.26 8.42 -35.43
C ALA A 258 -50.29 8.16 -36.52
N LYS A 259 -50.06 7.20 -37.42
CA LYS A 259 -51.04 6.78 -38.43
C LYS A 259 -52.32 6.21 -37.82
N GLN A 260 -52.18 5.40 -36.78
CA GLN A 260 -53.32 4.81 -36.07
C GLN A 260 -54.14 5.88 -35.31
N ALA A 261 -53.46 6.84 -34.66
CA ALA A 261 -54.12 7.98 -34.00
C ALA A 261 -54.89 8.85 -35.01
N ALA A 262 -54.30 9.12 -36.16
CA ALA A 262 -54.98 9.86 -37.25
C ALA A 262 -56.21 9.13 -37.77
N LEU A 263 -56.25 7.80 -37.81
CA LEU A 263 -57.40 6.99 -38.21
C LEU A 263 -58.51 6.93 -37.15
N ASN A 264 -58.16 7.06 -35.87
CA ASN A 264 -59.11 6.98 -34.72
C ASN A 264 -59.64 8.35 -34.29
N GLY A 265 -59.19 9.46 -34.88
CA GLY A 265 -59.62 10.83 -34.52
C GLY A 265 -59.13 11.33 -33.16
N ASP A 266 -58.27 10.54 -32.46
CA ASP A 266 -57.66 10.92 -31.19
C ASP A 266 -56.23 11.42 -31.43
N THR A 267 -56.03 12.73 -31.27
CA THR A 267 -54.69 13.33 -31.24
C THR A 267 -54.07 13.12 -29.86
N ILE A 268 -53.53 11.93 -29.57
CA ILE A 268 -52.66 11.73 -28.40
C ILE A 268 -51.23 11.71 -28.91
N ASN A 269 -50.57 12.84 -28.89
CA ASN A 269 -49.14 12.95 -29.14
C ASN A 269 -48.37 12.81 -27.82
N ILE A 270 -48.24 11.61 -27.29
CA ILE A 270 -47.28 11.34 -26.22
C ILE A 270 -45.94 11.02 -26.88
N ILE A 271 -45.03 12.01 -26.88
CA ILE A 271 -43.66 11.78 -27.31
C ILE A 271 -42.87 11.49 -26.05
N GLU A 272 -42.52 10.23 -25.85
CA GLU A 272 -41.52 9.81 -24.85
C GLU A 272 -40.20 9.55 -25.55
N SER A 273 -39.13 10.17 -25.07
CA SER A 273 -37.77 9.93 -25.55
C SER A 273 -36.88 9.50 -24.39
N VAL A 274 -36.17 8.40 -24.60
CA VAL A 274 -35.31 7.79 -23.59
C VAL A 274 -33.84 8.08 -23.90
N VAL A 275 -33.13 8.59 -22.92
CA VAL A 275 -31.69 8.83 -22.98
C VAL A 275 -30.99 7.91 -21.96
N ALA A 276 -30.19 6.95 -22.44
CA ALA A 276 -29.49 6.00 -21.61
C ALA A 276 -28.13 6.55 -21.10
N PHE A 277 -27.75 6.11 -19.91
CA PHE A 277 -26.50 6.49 -19.27
C PHE A 277 -25.66 5.28 -18.90
N ARG A 278 -24.35 5.42 -18.98
CA ARG A 278 -23.43 4.41 -18.45
C ARG A 278 -23.52 4.30 -16.93
N PHE A 279 -23.03 3.18 -16.43
CA PHE A 279 -22.93 2.94 -15.00
C PHE A 279 -22.16 4.08 -14.30
N ASN A 280 -22.74 4.58 -13.23
CA ASN A 280 -22.17 5.66 -12.42
C ASN A 280 -21.83 6.96 -13.16
N GLN A 281 -22.46 7.21 -14.33
CA GLN A 281 -22.26 8.42 -15.13
C GLN A 281 -23.55 9.19 -15.36
N SER A 282 -23.39 10.50 -15.54
CA SER A 282 -24.48 11.43 -15.92
C SER A 282 -24.21 12.17 -17.24
N ASN A 283 -23.07 11.97 -17.87
CA ASN A 283 -22.78 12.52 -19.19
C ASN A 283 -23.52 11.74 -20.29
N VAL A 284 -24.03 12.46 -21.29
CA VAL A 284 -24.72 11.89 -22.43
C VAL A 284 -23.70 11.53 -23.53
N GLU A 285 -23.76 10.29 -24.01
CA GLU A 285 -22.91 9.84 -25.10
C GLU A 285 -23.43 10.34 -26.46
N GLY A 286 -22.51 10.39 -27.43
CA GLY A 286 -22.86 10.83 -28.80
C GLY A 286 -23.97 10.02 -29.44
N SER A 287 -24.04 8.71 -29.13
CA SER A 287 -25.10 7.80 -29.59
C SER A 287 -26.50 8.13 -29.07
N GLN A 288 -26.60 8.83 -27.94
CA GLN A 288 -27.86 9.25 -27.32
C GLN A 288 -28.32 10.66 -27.73
N MET A 289 -27.46 11.40 -28.43
CA MET A 289 -27.78 12.75 -28.89
C MET A 289 -28.99 12.83 -29.81
N PRO A 290 -29.24 11.88 -30.74
CA PRO A 290 -30.43 11.90 -31.60
C PRO A 290 -31.74 11.89 -30.82
N SER A 291 -31.81 11.18 -29.67
CA SER A 291 -33.00 11.17 -28.81
C SER A 291 -33.30 12.56 -28.24
N ILE A 292 -32.27 13.31 -27.84
CA ILE A 292 -32.41 14.68 -27.34
C ILE A 292 -32.73 15.65 -28.47
N GLU A 293 -32.13 15.48 -29.64
CA GLU A 293 -32.41 16.31 -30.82
C GLU A 293 -33.85 16.16 -31.27
N HIS A 294 -34.42 14.96 -31.21
CA HIS A 294 -35.82 14.71 -31.52
C HIS A 294 -36.75 15.52 -30.62
N VAL A 295 -36.52 15.49 -29.30
CA VAL A 295 -37.25 16.30 -28.30
C VAL A 295 -37.09 17.80 -28.60
N ALA A 296 -35.86 18.25 -28.88
CA ALA A 296 -35.58 19.65 -29.18
C ALA A 296 -36.32 20.13 -30.44
N THR A 297 -36.36 19.31 -31.47
CA THR A 297 -37.06 19.60 -32.72
C THR A 297 -38.55 19.72 -32.50
N TYR A 298 -39.15 18.81 -31.72
CA TYR A 298 -40.55 18.87 -31.36
C TYR A 298 -40.89 20.14 -30.58
N LEU A 299 -40.09 20.48 -29.54
CA LEU A 299 -40.30 21.68 -28.73
C LEU A 299 -40.11 22.97 -29.52
N LYS A 300 -39.26 23.01 -30.54
CA LYS A 300 -39.12 24.14 -31.46
C LYS A 300 -40.36 24.33 -32.34
N ASN A 301 -40.92 23.23 -32.82
CA ASN A 301 -42.10 23.25 -33.67
C ASN A 301 -43.40 23.51 -32.89
N ASN A 302 -43.38 23.29 -31.55
CA ASN A 302 -44.53 23.48 -30.67
C ASN A 302 -44.18 24.43 -29.50
N PRO A 303 -44.23 25.76 -29.70
CA PRO A 303 -43.73 26.74 -28.70
C PRO A 303 -44.47 26.72 -27.36
N ASN A 304 -45.69 26.25 -27.32
CA ASN A 304 -46.55 26.24 -26.12
C ASN A 304 -46.45 24.95 -25.31
N VAL A 305 -45.64 23.98 -25.72
CA VAL A 305 -45.51 22.68 -25.08
C VAL A 305 -44.29 22.67 -24.13
N ASN A 306 -44.45 22.04 -23.00
CA ASN A 306 -43.38 21.84 -22.00
C ASN A 306 -42.89 20.39 -22.03
N VAL A 307 -41.75 20.14 -21.47
CA VAL A 307 -41.19 18.80 -21.32
C VAL A 307 -40.74 18.57 -19.85
N THR A 308 -41.09 17.42 -19.32
CA THR A 308 -40.57 16.92 -18.04
C THR A 308 -39.56 15.84 -18.29
N ILE A 309 -38.35 15.97 -17.72
CA ILE A 309 -37.27 15.02 -17.82
C ILE A 309 -37.17 14.29 -16.49
N ASN A 310 -37.52 13.01 -16.50
CA ASN A 310 -37.47 12.14 -15.34
C ASN A 310 -36.18 11.32 -15.35
N GLY A 311 -35.25 11.60 -14.46
CA GLY A 311 -33.98 10.87 -14.31
C GLY A 311 -34.10 9.68 -13.39
N TYR A 312 -33.47 8.57 -13.74
CA TYR A 312 -33.46 7.34 -12.93
C TYR A 312 -32.05 6.75 -12.82
N ALA A 313 -31.82 5.97 -11.76
CA ALA A 313 -30.60 5.21 -11.51
C ALA A 313 -30.91 3.72 -11.36
N SER A 314 -29.93 2.87 -11.57
CA SER A 314 -29.98 1.45 -11.21
C SER A 314 -29.78 1.25 -9.70
N PRO A 315 -30.17 0.10 -9.13
CA PRO A 315 -30.26 -0.08 -7.67
C PRO A 315 -28.93 -0.17 -6.93
N GLU A 316 -27.82 -0.16 -7.65
CA GLU A 316 -26.49 -0.24 -7.02
C GLU A 316 -26.15 1.09 -6.30
N GLY A 317 -25.68 0.99 -5.05
CA GLY A 317 -25.34 2.15 -4.24
C GLY A 317 -26.42 2.52 -3.20
N THR A 318 -26.20 3.64 -2.50
CA THR A 318 -27.16 4.12 -1.49
C THR A 318 -28.32 4.88 -2.16
N GLU A 319 -29.46 4.92 -1.49
CA GLU A 319 -30.64 5.63 -1.95
C GLU A 319 -30.36 7.13 -2.17
N GLU A 320 -29.66 7.74 -1.22
CA GLU A 320 -29.26 9.15 -1.31
C GLU A 320 -28.35 9.42 -2.52
N TYR A 321 -27.37 8.56 -2.75
CA TYR A 321 -26.48 8.65 -3.90
C TYR A 321 -27.26 8.53 -5.23
N ASN A 322 -28.18 7.56 -5.31
CA ASN A 322 -28.98 7.33 -6.52
C ASN A 322 -29.95 8.49 -6.79
N LEU A 323 -30.49 9.11 -5.75
CA LEU A 323 -31.30 10.31 -5.90
C LEU A 323 -30.50 11.46 -6.52
N GLN A 324 -29.29 11.70 -6.02
CA GLN A 324 -28.41 12.73 -6.59
C GLN A 324 -27.94 12.39 -8.01
N LEU A 325 -27.63 11.11 -8.30
CA LEU A 325 -27.22 10.68 -9.63
C LEU A 325 -28.32 10.83 -10.64
N SER A 326 -29.55 10.44 -10.29
CA SER A 326 -30.72 10.58 -11.14
C SER A 326 -31.03 12.06 -11.44
N GLN A 327 -30.90 12.94 -10.45
CA GLN A 327 -31.06 14.38 -10.64
C GLN A 327 -30.01 14.93 -11.62
N ARG A 328 -28.71 14.57 -11.42
CA ARG A 328 -27.65 15.00 -12.35
C ARG A 328 -27.91 14.55 -13.78
N ARG A 329 -28.50 13.36 -13.99
CA ARG A 329 -28.87 12.85 -15.32
C ARG A 329 -29.94 13.72 -15.97
N ALA A 330 -31.01 14.03 -15.24
CA ALA A 330 -32.06 14.91 -15.71
C ALA A 330 -31.54 16.31 -16.03
N ASP A 331 -30.70 16.86 -15.15
CA ASP A 331 -30.09 18.20 -15.33
C ASP A 331 -29.15 18.23 -16.53
N THR A 332 -28.40 17.16 -16.81
CA THR A 332 -27.54 17.08 -18.00
C THR A 332 -28.35 17.14 -19.30
N VAL A 333 -29.44 16.39 -19.38
CA VAL A 333 -30.31 16.43 -20.57
C VAL A 333 -30.93 17.83 -20.71
N LYS A 334 -31.39 18.45 -19.61
CA LYS A 334 -31.89 19.84 -19.61
C LYS A 334 -30.83 20.81 -20.09
N SER A 335 -29.59 20.73 -19.62
CA SER A 335 -28.50 21.62 -20.05
C SER A 335 -28.25 21.48 -21.56
N ILE A 336 -28.27 20.27 -22.10
CA ILE A 336 -28.11 20.04 -23.55
C ILE A 336 -29.26 20.69 -24.36
N LEU A 337 -30.50 20.55 -23.89
CA LEU A 337 -31.65 21.16 -24.55
C LEU A 337 -31.57 22.70 -24.53
N VAL A 338 -31.10 23.28 -23.41
CA VAL A 338 -30.93 24.73 -23.27
C VAL A 338 -29.74 25.22 -24.06
N ASP A 339 -28.54 24.67 -23.77
CA ASP A 339 -27.26 25.24 -24.23
C ASP A 339 -26.98 24.95 -25.69
N LYS A 340 -27.30 23.73 -26.15
CA LYS A 340 -27.03 23.31 -27.52
C LYS A 340 -28.19 23.59 -28.47
N TYR A 341 -29.45 23.37 -28.02
CA TYR A 341 -30.62 23.47 -28.90
C TYR A 341 -31.43 24.75 -28.69
N GLY A 342 -31.11 25.57 -27.65
CA GLY A 342 -31.71 26.88 -27.44
C GLY A 342 -33.15 26.85 -26.94
N ILE A 343 -33.56 25.75 -26.27
CA ILE A 343 -34.90 25.67 -25.66
C ILE A 343 -34.93 26.47 -24.35
N ALA A 344 -35.95 27.29 -24.13
CA ALA A 344 -36.08 28.10 -22.94
C ALA A 344 -36.13 27.20 -21.67
N ALA A 345 -35.31 27.51 -20.67
CA ALA A 345 -35.21 26.72 -19.44
C ALA A 345 -36.54 26.62 -18.66
N SER A 346 -37.41 27.62 -18.80
CA SER A 346 -38.75 27.65 -18.22
C SER A 346 -39.70 26.59 -18.77
N ARG A 347 -39.39 26.04 -19.96
CA ARG A 347 -40.17 24.99 -20.62
C ARG A 347 -39.71 23.58 -20.26
N ILE A 348 -38.66 23.46 -19.45
CA ILE A 348 -38.02 22.17 -19.13
C ILE A 348 -38.02 21.97 -17.63
N ASN A 349 -38.75 20.97 -17.18
CA ASN A 349 -38.71 20.49 -15.82
C ASN A 349 -37.79 19.28 -15.73
N ALA A 350 -36.86 19.23 -14.77
CA ALA A 350 -35.90 18.12 -14.58
C ALA A 350 -36.01 17.57 -13.17
N ILE A 351 -36.34 16.30 -13.05
CA ILE A 351 -36.64 15.64 -11.78
C ILE A 351 -35.86 14.34 -11.68
N GLY A 352 -35.10 14.14 -10.58
CA GLY A 352 -34.47 12.89 -10.24
C GLY A 352 -35.32 12.05 -9.32
N HIS A 353 -35.56 10.80 -9.69
CA HIS A 353 -36.41 9.86 -8.94
C HIS A 353 -35.65 8.79 -8.16
N GLY A 354 -34.30 8.86 -8.14
CA GLY A 354 -33.49 7.83 -7.50
C GLY A 354 -33.50 6.52 -8.29
N VAL A 355 -33.72 5.41 -7.61
CA VAL A 355 -33.76 4.07 -8.24
C VAL A 355 -35.01 3.94 -9.09
N GLY A 356 -34.81 3.62 -10.39
CA GLY A 356 -35.89 3.38 -11.32
C GLY A 356 -36.42 1.94 -11.27
N ASN A 357 -37.71 1.79 -11.55
CA ASN A 357 -38.37 0.50 -11.73
C ASN A 357 -39.24 0.54 -12.99
N ILE A 358 -38.73 1.19 -14.03
CA ILE A 358 -39.43 1.41 -15.32
C ILE A 358 -39.25 0.17 -16.23
N PHE A 359 -38.06 -0.38 -16.23
CA PHE A 359 -37.68 -1.52 -17.05
C PHE A 359 -37.41 -2.74 -16.20
N SER A 360 -37.62 -3.93 -16.75
CA SER A 360 -37.46 -5.23 -16.07
C SER A 360 -36.03 -5.50 -15.66
N GLU A 361 -35.05 -5.05 -16.46
CA GLU A 361 -33.65 -5.20 -16.13
C GLU A 361 -33.14 -4.00 -15.33
N PRO A 362 -32.55 -4.20 -14.17
CA PRO A 362 -32.06 -3.11 -13.33
C PRO A 362 -31.09 -2.15 -14.05
N ALA A 363 -30.23 -2.69 -14.90
CA ALA A 363 -29.27 -1.93 -15.67
C ALA A 363 -29.92 -0.95 -16.66
N TRP A 364 -31.12 -1.26 -17.17
CA TRP A 364 -31.84 -0.42 -18.10
C TRP A 364 -32.51 0.79 -17.47
N ASN A 365 -32.58 0.82 -16.13
CA ASN A 365 -33.11 1.98 -15.40
C ASN A 365 -32.09 3.13 -15.24
N ARG A 366 -30.93 3.05 -15.93
CA ARG A 366 -29.98 4.17 -16.02
C ARG A 366 -30.37 5.12 -17.15
N VAL A 367 -31.47 5.86 -16.96
CA VAL A 367 -32.07 6.65 -18.03
C VAL A 367 -32.52 8.03 -17.57
N GLY A 368 -32.68 8.92 -18.56
CA GLY A 368 -33.50 10.14 -18.49
C GLY A 368 -34.63 10.02 -19.51
N ILE A 369 -35.87 10.04 -19.03
CA ILE A 369 -37.06 9.94 -19.86
C ILE A 369 -37.64 11.33 -20.04
N CYS A 370 -37.72 11.79 -21.28
CA CYS A 370 -38.34 13.06 -21.62
C CYS A 370 -39.81 12.81 -21.97
N THR A 371 -40.73 13.31 -21.16
CA THR A 371 -42.18 13.25 -21.38
C THR A 371 -42.68 14.63 -21.73
N ILE A 372 -43.45 14.72 -22.82
CA ILE A 372 -44.01 15.99 -23.25
C ILE A 372 -45.34 16.21 -22.54
N ASP A 373 -45.44 17.35 -21.86
CA ASP A 373 -46.64 17.78 -21.16
C ASP A 373 -47.52 18.59 -22.14
N GLU A 374 -48.59 17.98 -22.65
CA GLU A 374 -49.59 18.74 -23.41
C GLU A 374 -50.34 19.68 -22.47
N ILE A 375 -50.37 20.98 -22.81
CA ILE A 375 -51.28 21.95 -22.17
C ILE A 375 -52.62 21.79 -22.85
N ASN A 376 -53.59 21.22 -22.14
CA ASN A 376 -55.03 21.26 -22.52
C ASN A 376 -55.54 22.70 -22.59
#